data_d227c399a97a4dde193511d43cd35649
#
_entry.id   d227c399a97a4dde193511d43cd35649
#
_cell.length_a   1.000
_cell.length_b   1.000
_cell.length_c   1.000
_cell.angle_alpha   90.00
_cell.angle_beta   90.00
_cell.angle_gamma   90.00
#
_symmetry.space_group_name_H-M   'P 1'
#
loop_
_entity.id
_entity.type
_entity.pdbx_description
1 polymer ?
#
loop_
_entity_poly.entity_id
_entity_poly.type
_entity_poly.pdbx_seq_one_letter_code
_entity_poly.pdbx_strand_id
1 'polypeptide(L)'
;MMQSILRKQRLIILALLILTITTIVVGMGLGSASLSYDRLLPTLMGQGTFKEEFVLYSLRLPRIVITLLAGMALALSGAIFQGITRNDLAEPGILGINSGAGVAVAVFFLYFPIDVGSFLYLLPVVGFIGAFLTAVLIYVFSYSKSTGLQPIRLTLTGIGFSFALSGMMIVLISSADRMKVDFIAKWIAGNIWGDDWVFVLAMLPWLIVFIPFVFYKANRLNILALNEPVAIGVGIEIEKERRYLLVAAVALAAAAVSVTGGISFVGLMAPHIAKSLVGPRHQIFMPIALLIGGWLLLLADTIGRNIVEPNGIPAGIVVALIGAPYFMYLLLKKA
;
A
#
# COMPACT_ATOMS: atom_id res chain seq x y z
N MET A 1 -0.31 -33.90 -3.36
CA MET A 1 -0.03 -32.57 -3.95
C MET A 1 -0.64 -31.41 -3.14
N MET A 2 -1.97 -31.35 -2.87
CA MET A 2 -2.59 -30.26 -2.10
C MET A 2 -2.02 -30.14 -0.68
N GLN A 3 -1.86 -31.24 0.05
CA GLN A 3 -1.29 -31.23 1.40
C GLN A 3 0.14 -30.71 1.47
N SER A 4 0.98 -31.01 0.46
CA SER A 4 2.35 -30.47 0.37
C SER A 4 2.38 -28.98 0.15
N ILE A 5 1.45 -28.43 -0.66
CA ILE A 5 1.32 -26.98 -0.89
C ILE A 5 0.88 -26.27 0.39
N LEU A 6 -0.11 -26.82 1.12
CA LEU A 6 -0.57 -26.25 2.38
C LEU A 6 0.51 -26.30 3.46
N ARG A 7 1.31 -27.39 3.52
CA ARG A 7 2.47 -27.46 4.42
C ARG A 7 3.51 -26.39 4.08
N LYS A 8 3.83 -26.22 2.79
CA LYS A 8 4.74 -25.18 2.32
C LYS A 8 4.22 -23.78 2.66
N GLN A 9 2.93 -23.52 2.44
CA GLN A 9 2.27 -22.27 2.81
C GLN A 9 2.45 -21.94 4.29
N ARG A 10 2.16 -22.92 5.19
CA ARG A 10 2.30 -22.72 6.65
C ARG A 10 3.74 -22.42 7.06
N LEU A 11 4.72 -23.10 6.47
CA LEU A 11 6.13 -22.85 6.75
C LEU A 11 6.56 -21.45 6.31
N ILE A 12 6.11 -20.99 5.14
CA ILE A 12 6.40 -19.64 4.63
C ILE A 12 5.74 -18.60 5.53
N ILE A 13 4.49 -18.79 5.94
CA ILE A 13 3.80 -17.88 6.86
C ILE A 13 4.57 -17.80 8.19
N LEU A 14 4.99 -18.91 8.75
CA LEU A 14 5.76 -18.94 10.00
C LEU A 14 7.10 -18.18 9.82
N ALA A 15 7.81 -18.43 8.74
CA ALA A 15 9.08 -17.74 8.44
C ALA A 15 8.86 -16.21 8.28
N LEU A 16 7.80 -15.80 7.59
CA LEU A 16 7.46 -14.37 7.43
C LEU A 16 7.04 -13.73 8.76
N LEU A 17 6.32 -14.42 9.62
CA LEU A 17 5.97 -13.94 10.95
C LEU A 17 7.23 -13.74 11.81
N ILE A 18 8.14 -14.70 11.82
CA ILE A 18 9.42 -14.59 12.53
C ILE A 18 10.22 -13.39 11.99
N LEU A 19 10.32 -13.26 10.66
CA LEU A 19 11.02 -12.18 10.01
C LEU A 19 10.42 -10.81 10.36
N THR A 20 9.09 -10.73 10.36
CA THR A 20 8.36 -9.50 10.73
C THR A 20 8.61 -9.13 12.19
N ILE A 21 8.49 -10.12 13.12
CA ILE A 21 8.74 -9.90 14.55
C ILE A 21 10.20 -9.44 14.75
N THR A 22 11.16 -10.09 14.10
CA THR A 22 12.57 -9.68 14.17
C THR A 22 12.78 -8.26 13.70
N THR A 23 12.15 -7.89 12.55
CA THR A 23 12.23 -6.50 12.03
C THR A 23 11.57 -5.51 12.98
N ILE A 24 10.46 -5.84 13.63
CA ILE A 24 9.81 -5.02 14.66
C ILE A 24 10.77 -4.79 15.83
N VAL A 25 11.35 -5.85 16.39
CA VAL A 25 12.28 -5.76 17.53
C VAL A 25 13.50 -4.90 17.18
N VAL A 26 14.09 -5.15 16.00
CA VAL A 26 15.21 -4.33 15.50
C VAL A 26 14.80 -2.87 15.34
N GLY A 27 13.65 -2.61 14.69
CA GLY A 27 13.13 -1.26 14.48
C GLY A 27 12.76 -0.51 15.77
N MET A 28 12.41 -1.23 16.84
CA MET A 28 12.17 -0.65 18.17
C MET A 28 13.48 -0.22 18.86
N GLY A 29 14.60 -0.90 18.61
CA GLY A 29 15.90 -0.57 19.20
C GLY A 29 16.66 0.50 18.44
N LEU A 30 16.47 0.65 17.12
CA LEU A 30 17.18 1.57 16.27
C LEU A 30 16.54 2.98 16.24
N GLY A 31 17.34 4.03 16.03
CA GLY A 31 16.90 5.42 15.82
C GLY A 31 17.46 6.40 16.85
N SER A 32 17.36 7.70 16.57
CA SER A 32 17.93 8.81 17.34
C SER A 32 17.46 8.89 18.81
N ALA A 33 16.25 8.44 19.11
CA ALA A 33 15.75 8.24 20.47
C ALA A 33 15.91 6.76 20.85
N SER A 34 17.15 6.30 21.05
CA SER A 34 17.44 4.89 21.30
C SER A 34 16.78 4.37 22.58
N LEU A 35 15.98 3.33 22.45
CA LEU A 35 15.50 2.51 23.56
C LEU A 35 16.37 1.24 23.59
N SER A 36 17.09 1.04 24.67
CA SER A 36 17.98 -0.11 24.82
C SER A 36 17.17 -1.42 24.77
N TYR A 37 17.71 -2.45 24.13
CA TYR A 37 16.97 -3.73 23.92
C TYR A 37 16.59 -4.42 25.25
N ASP A 38 17.40 -4.27 26.30
CA ASP A 38 17.12 -4.77 27.64
C ASP A 38 15.94 -4.05 28.32
N ARG A 39 15.64 -2.80 27.89
CA ARG A 39 14.53 -2.00 28.40
C ARG A 39 13.23 -2.17 27.61
N LEU A 40 13.29 -2.78 26.40
CA LEU A 40 12.09 -2.94 25.55
C LEU A 40 10.98 -3.74 26.25
N LEU A 41 11.30 -4.90 26.80
CA LEU A 41 10.32 -5.76 27.44
C LEU A 41 9.76 -5.15 28.74
N PRO A 42 10.58 -4.60 29.67
CA PRO A 42 10.07 -3.87 30.82
C PRO A 42 9.17 -2.69 30.44
N THR A 43 9.55 -1.89 29.42
CA THR A 43 8.74 -0.76 28.97
C THR A 43 7.39 -1.22 28.37
N LEU A 44 7.37 -2.33 27.60
CA LEU A 44 6.14 -2.93 27.11
C LEU A 44 5.22 -3.46 28.22
N MET A 45 5.78 -3.77 29.39
CA MET A 45 5.03 -4.19 30.58
C MET A 45 4.63 -3.01 31.50
N GLY A 46 4.84 -1.74 31.07
CA GLY A 46 4.53 -0.54 31.85
C GLY A 46 5.51 -0.28 33.00
N GLN A 47 6.73 -0.82 32.92
CA GLN A 47 7.81 -0.61 33.90
C GLN A 47 8.90 0.34 33.33
N GLY A 48 8.57 1.07 32.26
CA GLY A 48 9.44 2.05 31.63
C GLY A 48 9.45 3.38 32.38
N THR A 49 10.46 4.20 32.09
CA THR A 49 10.41 5.63 32.42
C THR A 49 9.42 6.33 31.49
N PHE A 50 8.92 7.50 31.91
CA PHE A 50 8.01 8.30 31.07
C PHE A 50 8.56 8.54 29.65
N LYS A 51 9.87 8.79 29.52
CA LYS A 51 10.53 8.98 28.23
C LYS A 51 10.53 7.70 27.39
N GLU A 52 10.81 6.55 27.98
CA GLU A 52 10.82 5.24 27.30
C GLU A 52 9.42 4.87 26.80
N GLU A 53 8.42 5.05 27.66
CA GLU A 53 7.01 4.81 27.31
C GLU A 53 6.51 5.75 26.20
N PHE A 54 6.85 7.04 26.29
CA PHE A 54 6.50 8.02 25.26
C PHE A 54 7.13 7.64 23.90
N VAL A 55 8.41 7.30 23.87
CA VAL A 55 9.11 6.89 22.63
C VAL A 55 8.48 5.62 22.07
N LEU A 56 8.15 4.65 22.91
CA LEU A 56 7.59 3.37 22.47
C LEU A 56 6.15 3.51 21.99
N TYR A 57 5.27 4.05 22.84
CA TYR A 57 3.82 4.04 22.59
C TYR A 57 3.32 5.19 21.69
N SER A 58 3.99 6.34 21.73
CA SER A 58 3.55 7.52 20.99
C SER A 58 4.31 7.74 19.67
N LEU A 59 5.54 7.22 19.53
CA LEU A 59 6.31 7.44 18.30
C LEU A 59 6.54 6.15 17.50
N ARG A 60 6.92 5.02 18.14
CA ARG A 60 7.38 3.83 17.42
C ARG A 60 6.26 2.85 17.08
N LEU A 61 5.43 2.50 18.05
CA LEU A 61 4.36 1.54 17.84
C LEU A 61 3.34 1.99 16.79
N PRO A 62 2.82 3.24 16.80
CA PRO A 62 1.90 3.67 15.76
C PRO A 62 2.52 3.54 14.36
N ARG A 63 3.76 3.98 14.19
CA ARG A 63 4.47 3.92 12.92
C ARG A 63 4.71 2.49 12.43
N ILE A 64 5.10 1.57 13.31
CA ILE A 64 5.25 0.14 12.99
C ILE A 64 3.91 -0.45 12.55
N VAL A 65 2.83 -0.14 13.27
CA VAL A 65 1.49 -0.64 12.93
C VAL A 65 1.04 -0.08 11.57
N ILE A 66 1.22 1.23 11.34
CA ILE A 66 0.87 1.87 10.07
C ILE A 66 1.63 1.25 8.91
N THR A 67 2.95 1.06 9.03
CA THR A 67 3.76 0.45 7.96
C THR A 67 3.31 -0.95 7.63
N LEU A 68 3.04 -1.77 8.64
CA LEU A 68 2.52 -3.12 8.46
C LEU A 68 1.16 -3.11 7.75
N LEU A 69 0.22 -2.35 8.28
CA LEU A 69 -1.14 -2.28 7.75
C LEU A 69 -1.17 -1.72 6.31
N ALA A 70 -0.41 -0.66 6.04
CA ALA A 70 -0.34 -0.06 4.71
C ALA A 70 0.29 -1.02 3.70
N GLY A 71 1.39 -1.68 4.06
CA GLY A 71 2.02 -2.68 3.21
C GLY A 71 1.09 -3.86 2.91
N MET A 72 0.34 -4.34 3.91
CA MET A 72 -0.68 -5.36 3.75
C MET A 72 -1.80 -4.93 2.79
N ALA A 73 -2.29 -3.70 2.95
CA ALA A 73 -3.35 -3.13 2.11
C ALA A 73 -2.90 -2.97 0.66
N LEU A 74 -1.69 -2.42 0.43
CA LEU A 74 -1.12 -2.27 -0.91
C LEU A 74 -0.89 -3.62 -1.60
N ALA A 75 -0.40 -4.62 -0.87
CA ALA A 75 -0.19 -5.96 -1.43
C ALA A 75 -1.49 -6.62 -1.86
N LEU A 76 -2.55 -6.55 -1.06
CA LEU A 76 -3.85 -7.10 -1.43
C LEU A 76 -4.49 -6.31 -2.57
N SER A 77 -4.42 -4.99 -2.56
CA SER A 77 -4.86 -4.14 -3.67
C SER A 77 -4.15 -4.54 -4.97
N GLY A 78 -2.84 -4.69 -4.94
CA GLY A 78 -2.06 -5.16 -6.09
C GLY A 78 -2.46 -6.56 -6.56
N ALA A 79 -2.67 -7.50 -5.64
CA ALA A 79 -3.14 -8.85 -6.00
C ALA A 79 -4.48 -8.83 -6.73
N ILE A 80 -5.40 -7.96 -6.32
CA ILE A 80 -6.70 -7.78 -6.97
C ILE A 80 -6.53 -7.15 -8.36
N PHE A 81 -5.76 -6.06 -8.48
CA PHE A 81 -5.51 -5.41 -9.77
C PHE A 81 -4.87 -6.39 -10.76
N GLN A 82 -3.87 -7.17 -10.33
CA GLN A 82 -3.26 -8.22 -11.16
C GLN A 82 -4.29 -9.27 -11.60
N GLY A 83 -5.19 -9.68 -10.70
CA GLY A 83 -6.27 -10.65 -11.03
C GLY A 83 -7.30 -10.09 -12.01
N ILE A 84 -7.77 -8.85 -11.82
CA ILE A 84 -8.77 -8.19 -12.68
C ILE A 84 -8.18 -7.88 -14.06
N THR A 85 -6.96 -7.36 -14.10
CA THR A 85 -6.32 -6.93 -15.36
C THR A 85 -5.65 -8.08 -16.09
N ARG A 86 -5.51 -9.24 -15.45
CA ARG A 86 -4.73 -10.39 -15.97
C ARG A 86 -3.29 -9.98 -16.32
N ASN A 87 -2.75 -9.02 -15.60
CA ASN A 87 -1.42 -8.49 -15.79
C ASN A 87 -0.68 -8.50 -14.45
N ASP A 88 0.35 -9.34 -14.34
CA ASP A 88 1.17 -9.46 -13.13
C ASP A 88 1.95 -8.18 -12.78
N LEU A 89 1.99 -7.21 -13.69
CA LEU A 89 2.67 -5.92 -13.51
C LEU A 89 1.71 -4.80 -13.08
N ALA A 90 0.42 -5.09 -12.95
CA ALA A 90 -0.56 -4.10 -12.49
C ALA A 90 -0.40 -3.83 -10.99
N GLU A 91 -0.36 -2.54 -10.63
CA GLU A 91 -0.36 -2.09 -9.24
C GLU A 91 -1.17 -0.78 -9.10
N PRO A 92 -1.66 -0.46 -7.89
CA PRO A 92 -2.51 0.71 -7.68
C PRO A 92 -1.80 2.04 -7.98
N GLY A 93 -0.48 2.12 -7.79
CA GLY A 93 0.31 3.33 -8.07
C GLY A 93 0.30 3.72 -9.54
N ILE A 94 0.45 2.76 -10.45
CA ILE A 94 0.42 2.99 -11.91
C ILE A 94 -0.97 3.43 -12.37
N LEU A 95 -2.03 3.04 -11.65
CA LEU A 95 -3.40 3.39 -11.97
C LEU A 95 -3.84 4.78 -11.48
N GLY A 96 -2.91 5.67 -11.13
CA GLY A 96 -3.19 7.07 -10.81
C GLY A 96 -3.71 7.34 -9.40
N ILE A 97 -3.91 6.32 -8.58
CA ILE A 97 -4.43 6.47 -7.21
C ILE A 97 -3.49 7.32 -6.36
N ASN A 98 -2.17 7.06 -6.42
CA ASN A 98 -1.16 7.83 -5.70
C ASN A 98 -1.13 9.30 -6.15
N SER A 99 -1.18 9.55 -7.47
CA SER A 99 -1.17 10.91 -8.04
C SER A 99 -2.42 11.70 -7.64
N GLY A 100 -3.58 11.04 -7.61
CA GLY A 100 -4.83 11.67 -7.19
C GLY A 100 -4.84 12.04 -5.71
N ALA A 101 -4.38 11.15 -4.85
CA ALA A 101 -4.18 11.46 -3.44
C ALA A 101 -3.21 12.64 -3.26
N GLY A 102 -2.08 12.61 -3.99
CA GLY A 102 -1.06 13.64 -3.93
C GLY A 102 -1.58 15.03 -4.33
N VAL A 103 -2.32 15.12 -5.44
CA VAL A 103 -2.93 16.39 -5.87
C VAL A 103 -3.91 16.91 -4.83
N ALA A 104 -4.78 16.05 -4.28
CA ALA A 104 -5.73 16.46 -3.27
C ALA A 104 -5.04 16.97 -2.00
N VAL A 105 -4.00 16.26 -1.52
CA VAL A 105 -3.19 16.68 -0.38
C VAL A 105 -2.44 17.99 -0.66
N ALA A 106 -1.88 18.15 -1.86
CA ALA A 106 -1.19 19.38 -2.25
C ALA A 106 -2.16 20.58 -2.28
N VAL A 107 -3.32 20.44 -2.90
CA VAL A 107 -4.35 21.49 -2.93
C VAL A 107 -4.77 21.86 -1.50
N PHE A 108 -5.02 20.85 -0.67
CA PHE A 108 -5.40 21.08 0.71
C PHE A 108 -4.31 21.85 1.48
N PHE A 109 -3.05 21.41 1.39
CA PHE A 109 -1.94 22.02 2.10
C PHE A 109 -1.56 23.42 1.60
N LEU A 110 -1.77 23.70 0.31
CA LEU A 110 -1.42 24.99 -0.28
C LEU A 110 -2.45 26.08 0.02
N TYR A 111 -3.73 25.74 -0.01
CA TYR A 111 -4.80 26.73 -0.08
C TYR A 111 -5.69 26.81 1.16
N PHE A 112 -5.64 25.80 2.07
CA PHE A 112 -6.44 25.85 3.28
C PHE A 112 -5.58 26.27 4.48
N PRO A 113 -6.01 27.30 5.24
CA PRO A 113 -5.37 27.67 6.51
C PRO A 113 -5.76 26.61 7.58
N ILE A 114 -4.79 25.83 8.02
CA ILE A 114 -5.05 24.70 8.89
C ILE A 114 -4.22 24.85 10.16
N ASP A 115 -4.88 24.70 11.32
CA ASP A 115 -4.20 24.49 12.58
C ASP A 115 -3.65 23.04 12.67
N VAL A 116 -2.60 22.86 13.47
CA VAL A 116 -1.89 21.57 13.59
C VAL A 116 -2.81 20.43 14.04
N GLY A 117 -3.80 20.73 14.89
CA GLY A 117 -4.74 19.72 15.39
C GLY A 117 -5.67 19.19 14.29
N SER A 118 -6.29 20.09 13.52
CA SER A 118 -7.18 19.71 12.41
C SER A 118 -6.43 19.03 11.27
N PHE A 119 -5.16 19.36 11.05
CA PHE A 119 -4.34 18.76 10.01
C PHE A 119 -4.21 17.24 10.16
N LEU A 120 -3.96 16.74 11.36
CA LEU A 120 -3.80 15.31 11.64
C LEU A 120 -5.02 14.48 11.25
N TYR A 121 -6.22 15.02 11.48
CA TYR A 121 -7.47 14.31 11.17
C TYR A 121 -7.89 14.45 9.70
N LEU A 122 -7.66 15.60 9.10
CA LEU A 122 -8.13 15.90 7.74
C LEU A 122 -7.23 15.33 6.67
N LEU A 123 -5.91 15.23 6.89
CA LEU A 123 -4.96 14.76 5.89
C LEU A 123 -5.30 13.36 5.35
N PRO A 124 -5.58 12.33 6.18
CA PRO A 124 -5.97 11.02 5.69
C PRO A 124 -7.29 11.06 4.90
N VAL A 125 -8.25 11.86 5.33
CA VAL A 125 -9.55 11.99 4.66
C VAL A 125 -9.39 12.61 3.28
N VAL A 126 -8.63 13.69 3.17
CA VAL A 126 -8.36 14.38 1.90
C VAL A 126 -7.60 13.47 0.94
N GLY A 127 -6.54 12.80 1.41
CA GLY A 127 -5.78 11.84 0.61
C GLY A 127 -6.64 10.68 0.11
N PHE A 128 -7.49 10.13 0.99
CA PHE A 128 -8.43 9.07 0.63
C PHE A 128 -9.44 9.53 -0.43
N ILE A 129 -10.07 10.69 -0.23
CA ILE A 129 -11.03 11.25 -1.20
C ILE A 129 -10.36 11.49 -2.55
N GLY A 130 -9.16 12.08 -2.59
CA GLY A 130 -8.42 12.32 -3.83
C GLY A 130 -8.11 11.04 -4.59
N ALA A 131 -7.63 10.00 -3.88
CA ALA A 131 -7.39 8.67 -4.43
C ALA A 131 -8.67 8.05 -4.99
N PHE A 132 -9.75 8.08 -4.21
CA PHE A 132 -11.03 7.47 -4.57
C PHE A 132 -11.68 8.17 -5.77
N LEU A 133 -11.74 9.50 -5.77
CA LEU A 133 -12.29 10.29 -6.88
C LEU A 133 -11.50 10.03 -8.17
N THR A 134 -10.19 9.98 -8.10
CA THR A 134 -9.35 9.65 -9.28
C THR A 134 -9.66 8.26 -9.79
N ALA A 135 -9.81 7.26 -8.93
CA ALA A 135 -10.20 5.92 -9.35
C ALA A 135 -11.59 5.86 -9.98
N VAL A 136 -12.56 6.64 -9.45
CA VAL A 136 -13.90 6.78 -10.04
C VAL A 136 -13.82 7.40 -11.43
N LEU A 137 -13.05 8.47 -11.60
CA LEU A 137 -12.84 9.09 -12.93
C LEU A 137 -12.23 8.10 -13.91
N ILE A 138 -11.16 7.40 -13.51
CA ILE A 138 -10.51 6.39 -14.36
C ILE A 138 -11.50 5.28 -14.73
N TYR A 139 -12.33 4.82 -13.79
CA TYR A 139 -13.37 3.83 -14.06
C TYR A 139 -14.37 4.34 -15.11
N VAL A 140 -14.89 5.56 -14.93
CA VAL A 140 -15.89 6.17 -15.83
C VAL A 140 -15.32 6.31 -17.24
N PHE A 141 -14.09 6.79 -17.39
CA PHE A 141 -13.43 6.94 -18.70
C PHE A 141 -13.04 5.60 -19.35
N SER A 142 -12.84 4.56 -18.54
CA SER A 142 -12.47 3.23 -19.04
C SER A 142 -13.68 2.36 -19.36
N TYR A 143 -14.86 2.69 -18.84
CA TYR A 143 -16.07 1.90 -19.02
C TYR A 143 -16.76 2.21 -20.36
N SER A 144 -17.18 1.16 -21.06
CA SER A 144 -17.99 1.27 -22.27
C SER A 144 -19.29 0.50 -22.10
N LYS A 145 -20.42 1.08 -22.52
CA LYS A 145 -21.72 0.40 -22.46
C LYS A 145 -21.79 -0.87 -23.32
N SER A 146 -21.01 -0.92 -24.41
CA SER A 146 -21.01 -2.06 -25.34
C SER A 146 -20.08 -3.20 -24.95
N THR A 147 -18.96 -2.89 -24.28
CA THR A 147 -17.90 -3.88 -24.00
C THR A 147 -17.57 -4.01 -22.49
N GLY A 148 -18.28 -3.26 -21.64
CA GLY A 148 -17.99 -3.23 -20.21
C GLY A 148 -16.64 -2.62 -19.87
N LEU A 149 -16.07 -3.01 -18.72
CA LEU A 149 -14.76 -2.59 -18.25
C LEU A 149 -13.67 -3.45 -18.90
N GLN A 150 -12.91 -2.85 -19.81
CA GLN A 150 -11.77 -3.50 -20.44
C GLN A 150 -10.48 -3.26 -19.64
N PRO A 151 -9.73 -4.33 -19.26
CA PRO A 151 -8.47 -4.19 -18.50
C PRO A 151 -7.43 -3.27 -19.15
N ILE A 152 -7.28 -3.37 -20.47
CA ILE A 152 -6.32 -2.52 -21.21
C ILE A 152 -6.73 -1.04 -21.14
N ARG A 153 -8.02 -0.72 -21.31
CA ARG A 153 -8.50 0.67 -21.19
C ARG A 153 -8.32 1.20 -19.78
N LEU A 154 -8.61 0.38 -18.76
CA LEU A 154 -8.38 0.76 -17.36
C LEU A 154 -6.91 1.15 -17.12
N THR A 155 -5.98 0.32 -17.59
CA THR A 155 -4.54 0.57 -17.42
C THR A 155 -4.08 1.82 -18.18
N LEU A 156 -4.43 1.96 -19.47
CA LEU A 156 -4.04 3.11 -20.29
C LEU A 156 -4.63 4.43 -19.77
N THR A 157 -5.92 4.41 -19.40
CA THR A 157 -6.57 5.58 -18.78
C THR A 157 -5.90 5.94 -17.45
N GLY A 158 -5.57 4.96 -16.62
CA GLY A 158 -4.86 5.16 -15.36
C GLY A 158 -3.49 5.81 -15.56
N ILE A 159 -2.71 5.32 -16.52
CA ILE A 159 -1.41 5.92 -16.89
C ILE A 159 -1.59 7.37 -17.38
N GLY A 160 -2.57 7.62 -18.25
CA GLY A 160 -2.88 8.97 -18.72
C GLY A 160 -3.24 9.93 -17.59
N PHE A 161 -4.11 9.50 -16.67
CA PHE A 161 -4.44 10.27 -15.46
C PHE A 161 -3.23 10.49 -14.56
N SER A 162 -2.36 9.48 -14.38
CA SER A 162 -1.13 9.62 -13.58
C SER A 162 -0.23 10.72 -14.14
N PHE A 163 -0.02 10.77 -15.45
CA PHE A 163 0.79 11.82 -16.08
C PHE A 163 0.12 13.19 -15.98
N ALA A 164 -1.18 13.28 -16.25
CA ALA A 164 -1.92 14.54 -16.16
C ALA A 164 -1.88 15.12 -14.73
N LEU A 165 -2.14 14.27 -13.71
CA LEU A 165 -2.10 14.69 -12.31
C LEU A 165 -0.67 14.99 -11.84
N SER A 166 0.35 14.30 -12.34
CA SER A 166 1.75 14.63 -12.06
C SER A 166 2.14 15.99 -12.67
N GLY A 167 1.70 16.28 -13.89
CA GLY A 167 1.86 17.61 -14.49
C GLY A 167 1.14 18.70 -13.68
N MET A 168 -0.10 18.46 -13.25
CA MET A 168 -0.84 19.36 -12.37
C MET A 168 -0.10 19.61 -11.06
N MET A 169 0.50 18.56 -10.47
CA MET A 169 1.30 18.67 -9.26
C MET A 169 2.48 19.65 -9.46
N ILE A 170 3.21 19.54 -10.56
CA ILE A 170 4.33 20.44 -10.87
C ILE A 170 3.85 21.90 -10.93
N VAL A 171 2.71 22.16 -11.57
CA VAL A 171 2.11 23.50 -11.62
C VAL A 171 1.75 24.01 -10.22
N LEU A 172 1.12 23.17 -9.39
CA LEU A 172 0.74 23.54 -8.03
C LEU A 172 1.93 23.93 -7.14
N ILE A 173 3.04 23.17 -7.23
CA ILE A 173 4.22 23.44 -6.40
C ILE A 173 5.11 24.56 -6.92
N SER A 174 4.98 24.95 -8.20
CA SER A 174 5.86 25.94 -8.85
C SER A 174 5.77 27.33 -8.23
N SER A 175 4.63 27.68 -7.63
CA SER A 175 4.37 28.98 -6.98
C SER A 175 4.33 28.89 -5.45
N ALA A 176 4.67 27.74 -4.87
CA ALA A 176 4.56 27.50 -3.44
C ALA A 176 5.84 27.88 -2.70
N ASP A 177 5.70 28.23 -1.41
CA ASP A 177 6.81 28.47 -0.52
C ASP A 177 7.67 27.21 -0.35
N ARG A 178 8.99 27.38 -0.14
CA ARG A 178 9.94 26.28 0.00
C ARG A 178 9.53 25.24 1.05
N MET A 179 8.98 25.66 2.18
CA MET A 179 8.52 24.76 3.24
C MET A 179 7.37 23.87 2.77
N LYS A 180 6.41 24.44 2.01
CA LYS A 180 5.28 23.70 1.45
C LYS A 180 5.73 22.73 0.36
N VAL A 181 6.68 23.15 -0.47
CA VAL A 181 7.29 22.28 -1.50
C VAL A 181 7.98 21.08 -0.85
N ASP A 182 8.77 21.29 0.22
CA ASP A 182 9.45 20.19 0.95
C ASP A 182 8.46 19.19 1.54
N PHE A 183 7.36 19.67 2.15
CA PHE A 183 6.30 18.81 2.64
C PHE A 183 5.69 17.94 1.54
N ILE A 184 5.26 18.57 0.44
CA ILE A 184 4.62 17.88 -0.69
C ILE A 184 5.59 16.89 -1.33
N ALA A 185 6.86 17.28 -1.53
CA ALA A 185 7.90 16.41 -2.08
C ALA A 185 8.13 15.17 -1.22
N LYS A 186 8.23 15.33 0.10
CA LYS A 186 8.34 14.20 1.04
C LYS A 186 7.10 13.31 0.99
N TRP A 187 5.91 13.90 0.90
CA TRP A 187 4.67 13.14 0.80
C TRP A 187 4.62 12.29 -0.48
N ILE A 188 4.97 12.88 -1.64
CA ILE A 188 5.05 12.16 -2.93
C ILE A 188 6.09 11.05 -2.89
N ALA A 189 7.21 11.28 -2.20
CA ALA A 189 8.28 10.30 -2.03
C ALA A 189 7.91 9.12 -1.12
N GLY A 190 6.70 9.10 -0.56
CA GLY A 190 6.25 8.02 0.33
C GLY A 190 6.88 8.10 1.71
N ASN A 191 6.96 9.32 2.26
CA ASN A 191 7.32 9.52 3.65
C ASN A 191 6.12 9.20 4.53
N ILE A 192 6.30 8.33 5.51
CA ILE A 192 5.25 7.97 6.45
C ILE A 192 5.09 9.09 7.47
N TRP A 193 3.98 9.81 7.37
CA TRP A 193 3.65 10.97 8.22
C TRP A 193 2.95 10.56 9.51
N GLY A 194 2.42 9.35 9.54
CA GLY A 194 1.63 8.87 10.64
C GLY A 194 2.47 8.22 11.73
N ASP A 195 2.96 8.98 12.66
CA ASP A 195 3.51 8.52 13.95
C ASP A 195 2.48 8.64 15.09
N ASP A 196 1.20 8.82 14.77
CA ASP A 196 0.12 8.94 15.72
C ASP A 196 -0.94 7.85 15.51
N TRP A 197 -1.58 7.41 16.59
CA TRP A 197 -2.68 6.44 16.57
C TRP A 197 -3.89 6.87 15.75
N VAL A 198 -4.07 8.18 15.52
CA VAL A 198 -5.12 8.73 14.66
C VAL A 198 -5.03 8.16 13.25
N PHE A 199 -3.83 8.02 12.70
CA PHE A 199 -3.62 7.47 11.36
C PHE A 199 -3.89 5.96 11.30
N VAL A 200 -3.57 5.22 12.37
CA VAL A 200 -3.95 3.81 12.52
C VAL A 200 -5.46 3.66 12.48
N LEU A 201 -6.17 4.48 13.28
CA LEU A 201 -7.63 4.46 13.36
C LEU A 201 -8.29 4.87 12.04
N ALA A 202 -7.68 5.78 11.27
CA ALA A 202 -8.18 6.17 9.94
C ALA A 202 -8.12 5.01 8.93
N MET A 203 -7.11 4.13 9.02
CA MET A 203 -6.95 2.97 8.13
C MET A 203 -7.77 1.76 8.56
N LEU A 204 -7.87 1.49 9.86
CA LEU A 204 -8.42 0.25 10.42
C LEU A 204 -9.81 -0.12 9.87
N PRO A 205 -10.81 0.77 9.78
CA PRO A 205 -12.14 0.42 9.28
C PRO A 205 -12.10 -0.17 7.88
N TRP A 206 -11.28 0.39 6.99
CA TRP A 206 -11.13 -0.07 5.62
C TRP A 206 -10.50 -1.47 5.54
N LEU A 207 -9.50 -1.74 6.36
CA LEU A 207 -8.85 -3.04 6.40
C LEU A 207 -9.75 -4.11 7.02
N ILE A 208 -10.45 -3.79 8.12
CA ILE A 208 -11.38 -4.72 8.78
C ILE A 208 -12.51 -5.13 7.85
N VAL A 209 -13.00 -4.23 7.00
CA VAL A 209 -14.07 -4.53 6.04
C VAL A 209 -13.53 -5.24 4.81
N PHE A 210 -12.49 -4.69 4.18
CA PHE A 210 -12.08 -5.15 2.86
C PHE A 210 -11.12 -6.34 2.86
N ILE A 211 -10.32 -6.57 3.90
CA ILE A 211 -9.47 -7.76 3.96
C ILE A 211 -10.32 -9.04 3.99
N PRO A 212 -11.28 -9.21 4.92
CA PRO A 212 -12.15 -10.39 4.91
C PRO A 212 -12.98 -10.51 3.62
N PHE A 213 -13.49 -9.40 3.09
CA PHE A 213 -14.23 -9.38 1.84
C PHE A 213 -13.41 -9.92 0.67
N VAL A 214 -12.15 -9.50 0.54
CA VAL A 214 -11.23 -9.94 -0.51
C VAL A 214 -10.92 -11.44 -0.39
N PHE A 215 -10.69 -11.94 0.83
CA PHE A 215 -10.51 -13.38 1.06
C PHE A 215 -11.76 -14.19 0.73
N TYR A 216 -12.94 -13.69 1.06
CA TYR A 216 -14.20 -14.29 0.67
C TYR A 216 -14.35 -14.38 -0.86
N LYS A 217 -13.90 -13.33 -1.58
CA LYS A 217 -13.93 -13.24 -3.04
C LYS A 217 -12.74 -13.91 -3.76
N ALA A 218 -11.78 -14.50 -3.03
CA ALA A 218 -10.56 -15.05 -3.62
C ALA A 218 -10.82 -16.11 -4.71
N ASN A 219 -11.86 -16.93 -4.56
CA ASN A 219 -12.28 -17.88 -5.60
C ASN A 219 -12.76 -17.17 -6.89
N ARG A 220 -13.43 -16.04 -6.75
CA ARG A 220 -13.92 -15.26 -7.90
C ARG A 220 -12.73 -14.70 -8.70
N LEU A 221 -11.66 -14.28 -8.00
CA LEU A 221 -10.40 -13.85 -8.64
C LEU A 221 -9.77 -14.98 -9.48
N ASN A 222 -9.79 -16.23 -8.99
CA ASN A 222 -9.28 -17.36 -9.77
C ASN A 222 -10.07 -17.55 -11.07
N ILE A 223 -11.40 -17.39 -11.01
CA ILE A 223 -12.26 -17.56 -12.19
C ILE A 223 -12.11 -16.37 -13.15
N LEU A 224 -11.98 -15.14 -12.62
CA LEU A 224 -11.71 -13.95 -13.44
C LEU A 224 -10.36 -14.01 -14.16
N ALA A 225 -9.40 -14.77 -13.63
CA ALA A 225 -8.12 -15.02 -14.30
C ALA A 225 -8.24 -15.94 -15.53
N LEU A 226 -9.34 -16.71 -15.66
CA LEU A 226 -9.66 -17.51 -16.84
C LEU A 226 -10.16 -16.63 -17.99
N ASN A 227 -10.25 -17.22 -19.20
CA ASN A 227 -10.85 -16.54 -20.34
C ASN A 227 -12.33 -16.20 -20.07
N GLU A 228 -12.81 -15.06 -20.56
CA GLU A 228 -14.16 -14.56 -20.30
C GLU A 228 -15.28 -15.54 -20.67
N PRO A 229 -15.25 -16.24 -21.84
CA PRO A 229 -16.25 -17.24 -22.17
C PRO A 229 -16.34 -18.36 -21.13
N VAL A 230 -15.19 -18.80 -20.58
CA VAL A 230 -15.14 -19.85 -19.56
C VAL A 230 -15.72 -19.34 -18.24
N ALA A 231 -15.39 -18.10 -17.85
CA ALA A 231 -15.92 -17.48 -16.63
C ALA A 231 -17.45 -17.30 -16.70
N ILE A 232 -17.99 -16.92 -17.86
CA ILE A 232 -19.44 -16.82 -18.10
C ILE A 232 -20.08 -18.21 -18.05
N GLY A 233 -19.45 -19.20 -18.68
CA GLY A 233 -19.97 -20.58 -18.72
C GLY A 233 -20.11 -21.22 -17.33
N VAL A 234 -19.33 -20.81 -16.33
CA VAL A 234 -19.48 -21.23 -14.92
C VAL A 234 -20.38 -20.31 -14.10
N GLY A 235 -21.14 -19.41 -14.75
CA GLY A 235 -22.19 -18.59 -14.13
C GLY A 235 -21.67 -17.35 -13.39
N ILE A 236 -20.52 -16.79 -13.77
CA ILE A 236 -19.98 -15.57 -13.16
C ILE A 236 -20.44 -14.32 -13.93
N GLU A 237 -21.04 -13.37 -13.22
CA GLU A 237 -21.29 -12.01 -13.71
C GLU A 237 -20.00 -11.18 -13.66
N ILE A 238 -19.18 -11.26 -14.72
CA ILE A 238 -17.81 -10.69 -14.77
C ILE A 238 -17.81 -9.23 -14.36
N GLU A 239 -18.70 -8.39 -14.93
CA GLU A 239 -18.74 -6.95 -14.67
C GLU A 239 -19.06 -6.61 -13.22
N LYS A 240 -19.97 -7.37 -12.61
CA LYS A 240 -20.36 -7.19 -11.20
C LYS A 240 -19.21 -7.55 -10.25
N GLU A 241 -18.57 -8.71 -10.49
CA GLU A 241 -17.43 -9.14 -9.66
C GLU A 241 -16.23 -8.22 -9.83
N ARG A 242 -15.91 -7.79 -11.08
CA ARG A 242 -14.83 -6.79 -11.32
C ARG A 242 -15.10 -5.49 -10.57
N ARG A 243 -16.33 -4.99 -10.59
CA ARG A 243 -16.69 -3.74 -9.90
C ARG A 243 -16.51 -3.84 -8.40
N TYR A 244 -17.01 -4.90 -7.77
CA TYR A 244 -16.84 -5.10 -6.32
C TYR A 244 -15.38 -5.23 -5.90
N LEU A 245 -14.61 -6.01 -6.65
CA LEU A 245 -13.19 -6.20 -6.40
C LEU A 245 -12.39 -4.92 -6.65
N LEU A 246 -12.75 -4.14 -7.68
CA LEU A 246 -12.13 -2.85 -7.96
C LEU A 246 -12.36 -1.86 -6.81
N VAL A 247 -13.59 -1.78 -6.29
CA VAL A 247 -13.91 -0.93 -5.13
C VAL A 247 -13.07 -1.35 -3.92
N ALA A 248 -12.95 -2.65 -3.66
CA ALA A 248 -12.13 -3.15 -2.55
C ALA A 248 -10.64 -2.81 -2.74
N ALA A 249 -10.10 -2.99 -3.95
CA ALA A 249 -8.71 -2.68 -4.27
C ALA A 249 -8.40 -1.18 -4.12
N VAL A 250 -9.31 -0.33 -4.63
CA VAL A 250 -9.18 1.13 -4.52
C VAL A 250 -9.28 1.58 -3.07
N ALA A 251 -10.24 1.05 -2.29
CA ALA A 251 -10.39 1.41 -0.89
C ALA A 251 -9.16 1.04 -0.06
N LEU A 252 -8.59 -0.17 -0.27
CA LEU A 252 -7.36 -0.61 0.40
C LEU A 252 -6.17 0.28 0.01
N ALA A 253 -5.99 0.57 -1.29
CA ALA A 253 -4.90 1.43 -1.75
C ALA A 253 -5.06 2.87 -1.25
N ALA A 254 -6.27 3.45 -1.35
CA ALA A 254 -6.56 4.80 -0.89
C ALA A 254 -6.32 4.95 0.62
N ALA A 255 -6.75 3.97 1.43
CA ALA A 255 -6.49 3.96 2.86
C ALA A 255 -4.99 3.90 3.18
N ALA A 256 -4.21 3.11 2.45
CA ALA A 256 -2.76 3.06 2.63
C ALA A 256 -2.10 4.38 2.23
N VAL A 257 -2.35 4.86 1.00
CA VAL A 257 -1.70 6.04 0.43
C VAL A 257 -2.04 7.32 1.20
N SER A 258 -3.27 7.44 1.72
CA SER A 258 -3.68 8.60 2.51
C SER A 258 -2.84 8.83 3.78
N VAL A 259 -2.21 7.79 4.28
CA VAL A 259 -1.40 7.82 5.51
C VAL A 259 0.11 7.74 5.22
N THR A 260 0.50 7.00 4.19
CA THR A 260 1.92 6.75 3.89
C THR A 260 2.46 7.61 2.76
N GLY A 261 1.60 8.37 2.07
CA GLY A 261 1.98 9.03 0.83
C GLY A 261 2.17 8.06 -0.33
N GLY A 262 2.85 8.50 -1.37
CA GLY A 262 3.00 7.79 -2.64
C GLY A 262 3.97 6.61 -2.55
N ILE A 263 3.51 5.42 -2.19
CA ILE A 263 4.31 4.18 -2.18
C ILE A 263 3.98 3.35 -3.41
N SER A 264 5.00 2.96 -4.17
CA SER A 264 4.92 2.09 -5.34
C SER A 264 5.67 0.78 -5.10
N PHE A 265 5.49 -0.19 -6.02
CA PHE A 265 6.15 -1.50 -6.05
C PHE A 265 5.73 -2.50 -4.98
N VAL A 266 5.24 -2.13 -3.81
CA VAL A 266 4.76 -3.09 -2.80
C VAL A 266 3.63 -3.93 -3.37
N GLY A 267 2.65 -3.28 -4.01
CA GLY A 267 1.51 -3.93 -4.66
C GLY A 267 1.89 -4.80 -5.86
N LEU A 268 3.04 -4.55 -6.46
CA LEU A 268 3.57 -5.36 -7.55
C LEU A 268 4.37 -6.56 -7.03
N MET A 269 5.36 -6.30 -6.17
CA MET A 269 6.32 -7.31 -5.72
C MET A 269 5.69 -8.36 -4.81
N ALA A 270 4.91 -7.94 -3.82
CA ALA A 270 4.42 -8.87 -2.80
C ALA A 270 3.53 -9.99 -3.38
N PRO A 271 2.52 -9.71 -4.25
CA PRO A 271 1.75 -10.77 -4.90
C PRO A 271 2.60 -11.62 -5.84
N HIS A 272 3.51 -11.01 -6.59
CA HIS A 272 4.36 -11.75 -7.53
C HIS A 272 5.29 -12.73 -6.81
N ILE A 273 5.96 -12.29 -5.73
CA ILE A 273 6.82 -13.16 -4.91
C ILE A 273 5.96 -14.29 -4.30
N ALA A 274 4.80 -13.97 -3.75
CA ALA A 274 3.91 -14.97 -3.16
C ALA A 274 3.45 -16.02 -4.17
N LYS A 275 3.05 -15.60 -5.39
CA LYS A 275 2.69 -16.52 -6.50
C LYS A 275 3.86 -17.43 -6.87
N SER A 276 5.08 -16.91 -6.94
CA SER A 276 6.28 -17.71 -7.26
C SER A 276 6.58 -18.78 -6.20
N LEU A 277 6.24 -18.51 -4.95
CA LEU A 277 6.47 -19.43 -3.83
C LEU A 277 5.46 -20.57 -3.75
N VAL A 278 4.16 -20.28 -3.93
CA VAL A 278 3.08 -21.24 -3.64
C VAL A 278 2.09 -21.46 -4.79
N GLY A 279 2.34 -20.83 -5.95
CA GLY A 279 1.49 -20.93 -7.15
C GLY A 279 0.38 -19.86 -7.21
N PRO A 280 -0.38 -19.83 -8.32
CA PRO A 280 -1.24 -18.71 -8.67
C PRO A 280 -2.62 -18.70 -7.99
N ARG A 281 -2.96 -19.68 -7.15
CA ARG A 281 -4.27 -19.74 -6.49
C ARG A 281 -4.39 -18.64 -5.44
N HIS A 282 -5.37 -17.73 -5.61
CA HIS A 282 -5.56 -16.56 -4.76
C HIS A 282 -5.71 -16.90 -3.27
N GLN A 283 -6.46 -17.95 -2.91
CA GLN A 283 -6.63 -18.37 -1.51
C GLN A 283 -5.31 -18.77 -0.85
N ILE A 284 -4.33 -19.21 -1.65
CA ILE A 284 -3.05 -19.72 -1.12
C ILE A 284 -2.01 -18.62 -1.09
N PHE A 285 -1.87 -17.83 -2.17
CA PHE A 285 -0.82 -16.82 -2.23
C PHE A 285 -1.18 -15.50 -1.54
N MET A 286 -2.46 -15.08 -1.50
CA MET A 286 -2.84 -13.79 -0.93
C MET A 286 -2.50 -13.62 0.56
N PRO A 287 -2.65 -14.63 1.45
CA PRO A 287 -2.17 -14.51 2.83
C PRO A 287 -0.66 -14.26 2.92
N ILE A 288 0.10 -14.90 2.04
CA ILE A 288 1.55 -14.72 1.95
C ILE A 288 1.88 -13.33 1.39
N ALA A 289 1.19 -12.91 0.32
CA ALA A 289 1.36 -11.57 -0.26
C ALA A 289 1.10 -10.46 0.76
N LEU A 290 0.05 -10.59 1.56
CA LEU A 290 -0.29 -9.68 2.65
C LEU A 290 0.88 -9.54 3.64
N LEU A 291 1.43 -10.67 4.12
CA LEU A 291 2.56 -10.65 5.05
C LEU A 291 3.84 -10.09 4.41
N ILE A 292 4.14 -10.47 3.16
CA ILE A 292 5.29 -9.93 2.42
C ILE A 292 5.16 -8.42 2.28
N GLY A 293 3.98 -7.90 1.89
CA GLY A 293 3.79 -6.47 1.72
C GLY A 293 3.95 -5.68 3.02
N GLY A 294 3.37 -6.17 4.12
CA GLY A 294 3.56 -5.58 5.43
C GLY A 294 5.03 -5.58 5.86
N TRP A 295 5.70 -6.72 5.72
CA TRP A 295 7.11 -6.83 6.06
C TRP A 295 8.02 -5.97 5.17
N LEU A 296 7.81 -5.94 3.86
CA LEU A 296 8.61 -5.12 2.93
C LEU A 296 8.54 -3.63 3.27
N LEU A 297 7.34 -3.13 3.56
CA LEU A 297 7.19 -1.72 3.89
C LEU A 297 7.77 -1.39 5.27
N LEU A 298 7.59 -2.28 6.25
CA LEU A 298 8.20 -2.14 7.56
C LEU A 298 9.73 -2.15 7.47
N LEU A 299 10.30 -3.07 6.70
CA LEU A 299 11.74 -3.15 6.48
C LEU A 299 12.27 -1.88 5.81
N ALA A 300 11.57 -1.41 4.76
CA ALA A 300 11.96 -0.20 4.04
C ALA A 300 11.92 1.05 4.93
N ASP A 301 10.90 1.20 5.77
CA ASP A 301 10.80 2.30 6.74
C ASP A 301 11.91 2.20 7.80
N THR A 302 12.16 1.00 8.32
CA THR A 302 13.23 0.77 9.29
C THR A 302 14.60 1.13 8.73
N ILE A 303 14.90 0.70 7.50
CA ILE A 303 16.15 1.03 6.80
C ILE A 303 16.22 2.54 6.52
N GLY A 304 15.17 3.13 5.94
CA GLY A 304 15.14 4.52 5.52
C GLY A 304 15.38 5.49 6.67
N ARG A 305 14.82 5.23 7.85
CA ARG A 305 14.99 6.06 9.03
C ARG A 305 16.41 6.02 9.62
N ASN A 306 17.14 4.93 9.40
CA ASN A 306 18.43 4.72 10.07
C ASN A 306 19.64 4.94 9.16
N ILE A 307 19.46 5.12 7.83
CA ILE A 307 20.60 5.33 6.91
C ILE A 307 21.10 6.77 6.95
N VAL A 308 20.22 7.76 7.06
CA VAL A 308 20.58 9.19 7.02
C VAL A 308 19.94 9.92 8.21
N GLU A 309 20.68 10.03 9.29
CA GLU A 309 20.23 10.81 10.45
C GLU A 309 20.53 12.31 10.25
N PRO A 310 19.70 13.22 10.77
CA PRO A 310 18.44 13.01 11.48
C PRO A 310 17.19 12.92 10.58
N ASN A 311 17.32 13.22 9.28
CA ASN A 311 16.15 13.42 8.40
C ASN A 311 15.52 12.12 7.86
N GLY A 312 16.27 11.02 7.84
CA GLY A 312 15.82 9.76 7.22
C GLY A 312 15.61 9.84 5.69
N ILE A 313 15.46 8.68 5.07
CA ILE A 313 15.03 8.56 3.68
C ILE A 313 13.58 8.06 3.68
N PRO A 314 12.65 8.68 2.91
CA PRO A 314 11.29 8.19 2.77
C PRO A 314 11.22 6.70 2.41
N ALA A 315 10.34 5.95 3.08
CA ALA A 315 10.19 4.52 2.86
C ALA A 315 9.87 4.17 1.40
N GLY A 316 9.11 5.03 0.71
CA GLY A 316 8.79 4.86 -0.71
C GLY A 316 10.02 4.86 -1.62
N ILE A 317 11.05 5.68 -1.31
CA ILE A 317 12.32 5.68 -2.04
C ILE A 317 13.05 4.35 -1.83
N VAL A 318 13.11 3.86 -0.58
CA VAL A 318 13.78 2.58 -0.27
C VAL A 318 13.08 1.42 -0.97
N VAL A 319 11.74 1.39 -0.96
CA VAL A 319 10.97 0.39 -1.71
C VAL A 319 11.23 0.50 -3.20
N ALA A 320 11.32 1.69 -3.77
CA ALA A 320 11.58 1.89 -5.19
C ALA A 320 12.99 1.42 -5.59
N LEU A 321 14.00 1.65 -4.74
CA LEU A 321 15.36 1.16 -4.97
C LEU A 321 15.46 -0.38 -5.03
N ILE A 322 14.60 -1.08 -4.29
CA ILE A 322 14.52 -2.55 -4.33
C ILE A 322 13.60 -2.98 -5.48
N GLY A 323 12.48 -2.28 -5.65
CA GLY A 323 11.41 -2.66 -6.57
C GLY A 323 11.76 -2.45 -8.05
N ALA A 324 12.45 -1.36 -8.39
CA ALA A 324 12.80 -1.08 -9.79
C ALA A 324 13.75 -2.14 -10.39
N PRO A 325 14.86 -2.56 -9.73
CA PRO A 325 15.67 -3.68 -10.21
C PRO A 325 14.89 -5.00 -10.29
N TYR A 326 14.03 -5.28 -9.32
CA TYR A 326 13.18 -6.47 -9.35
C TYR A 326 12.21 -6.45 -10.55
N PHE A 327 11.61 -5.29 -10.83
CA PHE A 327 10.73 -5.12 -11.99
C PHE A 327 11.49 -5.31 -13.32
N MET A 328 12.69 -4.74 -13.44
CA MET A 328 13.56 -4.94 -14.61
C MET A 328 13.90 -6.41 -14.82
N TYR A 329 14.26 -7.12 -13.75
CA TYR A 329 14.48 -8.56 -13.80
C TYR A 329 13.26 -9.33 -14.32
N LEU A 330 12.05 -8.96 -13.89
CA LEU A 330 10.80 -9.60 -14.36
C LEU A 330 10.53 -9.37 -15.85
N LEU A 331 10.81 -8.16 -16.33
CA LEU A 331 10.67 -7.85 -17.76
C LEU A 331 11.64 -8.67 -18.61
N LEU A 332 12.90 -8.74 -18.21
CA LEU A 332 13.92 -9.50 -18.94
C LEU A 332 13.66 -11.01 -18.94
N LYS A 333 13.04 -11.55 -17.87
CA LYS A 333 12.71 -12.97 -17.79
C LYS A 333 11.49 -13.37 -18.65
N LYS A 334 10.60 -12.43 -18.97
CA LYS A 334 9.40 -12.65 -19.80
C LYS A 334 9.65 -12.35 -21.30
N ALA A 335 10.74 -11.65 -21.63
CA ALA A 335 11.21 -11.44 -22.99
C ALA A 335 12.01 -12.67 -23.48
#